data_ff343bc6647a3e8eb58a00773910aed9
#
_entry.id   ff343bc6647a3e8eb58a00773910aed9
#
_cell.length_a   1.000
_cell.length_b   1.000
_cell.length_c   1.000
_cell.angle_alpha   90.00
_cell.angle_beta   90.00
_cell.angle_gamma   90.00
#
_symmetry.space_group_name_H-M   'P 1'
#
loop_
_entity.id
_entity.type
_entity.pdbx_description
1 polymer ?
#
loop_
_entity_poly.entity_id
_entity_poly.type
_entity_poly.pdbx_seq_one_letter_code
_entity_poly.pdbx_strand_id
1 'polypeptide(L)'
;MLTKKITDGIYYVGANDRTTTRFEGLWPLPYGVSYNSYLVAGNDKTAIIDGVEISHAFEQIAQIKKIMHDNAPDYLIVNHMEPDHTGAVQTLRAAFPNLTIVGNAKTIDMLKGYYGICDGTLTVADGDTIDLGGKTLKFALTPMVHWPETMMTYAVENKTLFSGDAFGCFGALNGGIIDEEMDTSLYFPEMTRYYSNIVGKYGLPVQKALQKLSGVAVDYICSTHGPVWHSQAAEVIDIYDRLSKGESENGVVIAYASMYGHTEEMVEAFARMLAEEGVRNIRIHNVSYADESFVISDIYKYKGLVIASPTYNGSVFPRIDSLLKSLALRGVGGKVFARLGSFTWAGAATKTIDSMTEKLKLTVVGNPVEMKQSCTADTVEACRALAKEFAEALKA
;
A
#
# COMPACT_ATOMS: atom_id res chain seq x y z
N MET A 1 8.07 9.81 24.20
CA MET A 1 9.12 9.77 23.17
C MET A 1 9.49 8.32 22.91
N LEU A 2 9.38 7.89 21.67
CA LEU A 2 9.43 6.49 21.23
C LEU A 2 10.85 6.03 20.80
N THR A 3 11.91 6.69 21.26
CA THR A 3 13.28 6.24 20.93
C THR A 3 13.50 4.79 21.34
N LYS A 4 13.88 3.94 20.41
CA LYS A 4 14.19 2.53 20.64
C LYS A 4 15.45 2.14 19.87
N LYS A 5 16.35 1.40 20.51
CA LYS A 5 17.44 0.71 19.82
C LYS A 5 16.86 -0.51 19.07
N ILE A 6 17.00 -0.52 17.74
CA ILE A 6 16.57 -1.64 16.88
C ILE A 6 17.65 -2.73 16.90
N THR A 7 18.86 -2.35 16.55
CA THR A 7 20.04 -3.21 16.60
C THR A 7 21.26 -2.35 16.94
N ASP A 8 22.46 -2.91 16.92
CA ASP A 8 23.63 -2.13 17.31
C ASP A 8 23.83 -0.89 16.44
N GLY A 9 23.88 0.28 17.09
CA GLY A 9 24.03 1.59 16.43
C GLY A 9 22.84 2.04 15.58
N ILE A 10 21.72 1.31 15.54
CA ILE A 10 20.51 1.70 14.82
C ILE A 10 19.37 1.95 15.79
N TYR A 11 18.75 3.13 15.70
CA TYR A 11 17.69 3.58 16.60
C TYR A 11 16.49 4.08 15.82
N TYR A 12 15.29 3.83 16.34
CA TYR A 12 14.04 4.41 15.86
C TYR A 12 13.89 5.83 16.43
N VAL A 13 13.59 6.79 15.55
CA VAL A 13 13.38 8.20 15.89
C VAL A 13 12.14 8.77 15.16
N GLY A 14 11.20 7.93 14.85
CA GLY A 14 9.95 8.27 14.18
C GLY A 14 8.83 8.72 15.11
N ALA A 15 7.63 8.84 14.58
CA ALA A 15 6.44 9.27 15.30
C ALA A 15 5.22 8.40 14.98
N ASN A 16 4.30 8.32 15.95
CA ASN A 16 2.97 7.73 15.77
C ASN A 16 1.92 8.83 15.66
N ASP A 17 1.12 8.83 14.60
CA ASP A 17 -0.01 9.72 14.43
C ASP A 17 -1.34 8.95 14.49
N ARG A 18 -2.18 9.29 15.46
CA ARG A 18 -3.54 8.75 15.61
C ARG A 18 -4.62 9.80 15.34
N THR A 19 -4.20 10.97 14.88
CA THR A 19 -5.06 12.14 14.68
C THR A 19 -5.31 12.44 13.21
N THR A 20 -4.36 12.13 12.34
CA THR A 20 -4.54 12.21 10.89
C THR A 20 -5.58 11.18 10.45
N THR A 21 -6.64 11.67 9.80
CA THR A 21 -7.80 10.86 9.44
C THR A 21 -7.70 10.25 8.04
N ARG A 22 -6.84 10.81 7.16
CA ARG A 22 -6.64 10.35 5.78
C ARG A 22 -5.18 10.46 5.36
N PHE A 23 -4.67 9.41 4.76
CA PHE A 23 -3.38 9.39 4.07
C PHE A 23 -3.55 9.97 2.67
N GLU A 24 -2.61 10.81 2.19
CA GLU A 24 -2.70 11.56 0.91
C GLU A 24 -4.02 12.35 0.73
N GLY A 25 -4.73 12.64 1.80
CA GLY A 25 -6.07 13.25 1.74
C GLY A 25 -7.17 12.31 1.19
N LEU A 26 -6.85 11.07 0.83
CA LEU A 26 -7.73 10.09 0.18
C LEU A 26 -8.10 8.93 1.11
N TRP A 27 -7.09 8.23 1.64
CA TRP A 27 -7.26 6.91 2.26
C TRP A 27 -7.52 7.03 3.75
N PRO A 28 -8.65 6.57 4.28
CA PRO A 28 -8.95 6.66 5.69
C PRO A 28 -7.96 5.87 6.55
N LEU A 29 -7.62 6.44 7.70
CA LEU A 29 -6.67 5.89 8.67
C LEU A 29 -7.39 5.53 9.99
N PRO A 30 -8.25 4.50 10.01
CA PRO A 30 -8.99 4.13 11.22
C PRO A 30 -8.09 3.71 12.38
N TYR A 31 -6.87 3.28 12.08
CA TYR A 31 -5.87 2.85 13.05
C TYR A 31 -4.69 3.81 13.15
N GLY A 32 -4.79 5.02 12.56
CA GLY A 32 -3.69 5.98 12.46
C GLY A 32 -2.62 5.56 11.47
N VAL A 33 -1.43 6.15 11.60
CA VAL A 33 -0.25 5.88 10.78
C VAL A 33 1.01 6.11 11.62
N SER A 34 2.10 5.43 11.33
CA SER A 34 3.43 5.78 11.83
C SER A 34 4.25 6.43 10.72
N TYR A 35 5.04 7.43 11.08
CA TYR A 35 6.07 8.03 10.24
C TYR A 35 7.41 7.62 10.81
N ASN A 36 8.00 6.59 10.22
CA ASN A 36 9.21 5.99 10.75
C ASN A 36 10.45 6.71 10.20
N SER A 37 11.34 7.03 11.08
CA SER A 37 12.67 7.54 10.80
C SER A 37 13.67 6.82 11.68
N TYR A 38 14.90 6.72 11.21
CA TYR A 38 15.93 5.96 11.91
C TYR A 38 17.21 6.76 12.01
N LEU A 39 17.98 6.51 13.07
CA LEU A 39 19.30 7.05 13.26
C LEU A 39 20.32 5.91 13.20
N VAL A 40 21.30 6.00 12.31
CA VAL A 40 22.41 5.06 12.20
C VAL A 40 23.69 5.72 12.67
N ALA A 41 24.22 5.26 13.80
CA ALA A 41 25.44 5.77 14.40
C ALA A 41 26.61 4.83 14.11
N GLY A 42 27.60 5.31 13.36
CA GLY A 42 28.92 4.72 13.23
C GLY A 42 29.87 5.25 14.31
N ASN A 43 31.16 4.91 14.19
CA ASN A 43 32.18 5.40 15.12
C ASN A 43 32.58 6.86 14.84
N ASP A 44 32.51 7.29 13.57
CA ASP A 44 33.00 8.59 13.10
C ASP A 44 31.86 9.53 12.72
N LYS A 45 30.77 9.00 12.12
CA LYS A 45 29.65 9.76 11.56
C LYS A 45 28.31 9.13 11.89
N THR A 46 27.26 9.94 11.76
CA THR A 46 25.89 9.54 12.02
C THR A 46 24.96 9.98 10.91
N ALA A 47 24.04 9.10 10.49
CA ALA A 47 23.04 9.37 9.49
C ALA A 47 21.62 9.24 10.04
N ILE A 48 20.77 10.20 9.70
CA ILE A 48 19.31 10.07 9.79
C ILE A 48 18.83 9.40 8.49
N ILE A 49 17.97 8.42 8.58
CA ILE A 49 17.33 7.78 7.42
C ILE A 49 15.87 8.20 7.38
N ASP A 50 15.49 8.92 6.33
CA ASP A 50 14.23 9.59 6.11
C ASP A 50 13.82 10.53 7.25
N GLY A 51 12.90 11.42 6.99
CA GLY A 51 12.30 12.28 7.99
C GLY A 51 10.91 11.79 8.36
N VAL A 52 10.12 12.74 8.89
CA VAL A 52 8.72 12.54 9.26
C VAL A 52 7.86 13.66 8.67
N GLU A 53 6.55 13.50 8.74
CA GLU A 53 5.59 14.56 8.45
C GLU A 53 5.86 15.80 9.32
N ILE A 54 5.64 16.99 8.77
CA ILE A 54 6.08 18.28 9.35
C ILE A 54 5.58 18.50 10.78
N SER A 55 4.37 18.05 11.13
CA SER A 55 3.79 18.21 12.46
C SER A 55 4.56 17.46 13.54
N HIS A 56 5.35 16.46 13.18
CA HIS A 56 6.16 15.62 14.05
C HIS A 56 7.66 16.00 14.06
N ALA A 57 8.06 17.02 13.29
CA ALA A 57 9.47 17.41 13.15
C ALA A 57 10.17 17.71 14.50
N PHE A 58 9.52 18.43 15.41
CA PHE A 58 10.08 18.73 16.71
C PHE A 58 10.23 17.49 17.62
N GLU A 59 9.29 16.54 17.49
CA GLU A 59 9.39 15.28 18.20
C GLU A 59 10.59 14.47 17.71
N GLN A 60 10.78 14.36 16.40
CA GLN A 60 11.94 13.69 15.78
C GLN A 60 13.26 14.33 16.24
N ILE A 61 13.37 15.66 16.18
CA ILE A 61 14.58 16.39 16.62
C ILE A 61 14.88 16.13 18.10
N ALA A 62 13.85 16.13 18.95
CA ALA A 62 14.04 15.86 20.39
C ALA A 62 14.53 14.42 20.64
N GLN A 63 14.07 13.45 19.84
CA GLN A 63 14.52 12.07 19.93
C GLN A 63 15.98 11.93 19.46
N ILE A 64 16.37 12.56 18.34
CA ILE A 64 17.74 12.56 17.83
C ILE A 64 18.68 13.17 18.89
N LYS A 65 18.35 14.36 19.42
CA LYS A 65 19.15 15.02 20.47
C LYS A 65 19.31 14.15 21.74
N LYS A 66 18.28 13.40 22.11
CA LYS A 66 18.34 12.48 23.26
C LYS A 66 19.34 11.35 23.05
N ILE A 67 19.51 10.86 21.81
CA ILE A 67 20.48 9.78 21.50
C ILE A 67 21.87 10.36 21.33
N MET A 68 22.00 11.50 20.65
CA MET A 68 23.28 12.07 20.26
C MET A 68 23.90 12.98 21.33
N HIS A 69 23.11 13.38 22.36
CA HIS A 69 23.52 14.32 23.38
C HIS A 69 23.99 15.66 22.76
N ASP A 70 25.28 16.01 22.94
CA ASP A 70 25.86 17.26 22.41
C ASP A 70 26.32 17.17 20.95
N ASN A 71 26.23 15.98 20.34
CA ASN A 71 26.62 15.78 18.93
C ASN A 71 25.45 16.08 17.99
N ALA A 72 25.79 16.28 16.72
CA ALA A 72 24.82 16.47 15.63
C ALA A 72 24.99 15.39 14.55
N PRO A 73 23.91 14.99 13.84
CA PRO A 73 24.02 14.07 12.73
C PRO A 73 24.75 14.73 11.55
N ASP A 74 25.53 13.94 10.81
CA ASP A 74 26.27 14.37 9.63
C ASP A 74 25.40 14.34 8.37
N TYR A 75 24.55 13.32 8.26
CA TYR A 75 23.76 13.05 7.06
C TYR A 75 22.27 12.92 7.36
N LEU A 76 21.44 13.38 6.39
CA LEU A 76 20.05 13.00 6.22
C LEU A 76 19.94 12.25 4.89
N ILE A 77 19.75 10.95 4.95
CA ILE A 77 19.49 10.13 3.77
C ILE A 77 18.00 10.21 3.44
N VAL A 78 17.66 10.60 2.22
CA VAL A 78 16.29 10.69 1.72
C VAL A 78 16.06 9.56 0.71
N ASN A 79 15.42 8.48 1.17
CA ASN A 79 15.02 7.37 0.30
C ASN A 79 13.84 7.73 -0.58
N HIS A 80 12.91 8.57 -0.06
CA HIS A 80 11.69 8.97 -0.74
C HIS A 80 11.34 10.43 -0.46
N MET A 81 10.86 11.14 -1.52
CA MET A 81 10.62 12.59 -1.48
C MET A 81 9.21 13.00 -1.11
N GLU A 82 8.31 12.06 -0.84
CA GLU A 82 6.97 12.40 -0.42
C GLU A 82 6.98 13.24 0.86
N PRO A 83 6.11 14.28 0.98
CA PRO A 83 6.17 15.23 2.09
C PRO A 83 5.99 14.64 3.49
N ASP A 84 5.39 13.47 3.61
CA ASP A 84 5.26 12.76 4.90
C ASP A 84 6.59 12.16 5.40
N HIS A 85 7.62 12.09 4.52
CA HIS A 85 9.00 11.74 4.87
C HIS A 85 9.95 12.92 4.78
N THR A 86 9.61 13.97 4.04
CA THR A 86 10.49 15.11 3.81
C THR A 86 9.96 16.42 4.38
N GLY A 87 8.73 16.46 4.92
CA GLY A 87 8.17 17.67 5.51
C GLY A 87 9.04 18.28 6.62
N ALA A 88 9.75 17.45 7.37
CA ALA A 88 10.65 17.87 8.44
C ALA A 88 12.02 18.40 7.95
N VAL A 89 12.38 18.25 6.66
CA VAL A 89 13.75 18.53 6.13
C VAL A 89 14.25 19.92 6.45
N GLN A 90 13.46 20.98 6.24
CA GLN A 90 13.86 22.35 6.55
C GLN A 90 14.07 22.57 8.07
N THR A 91 13.21 21.96 8.90
CA THR A 91 13.29 22.04 10.35
C THR A 91 14.50 21.27 10.88
N LEU A 92 14.83 20.13 10.28
CA LEU A 92 16.06 19.37 10.60
C LEU A 92 17.31 20.17 10.23
N ARG A 93 17.38 20.81 9.06
CA ARG A 93 18.51 21.69 8.68
C ARG A 93 18.66 22.89 9.62
N ALA A 94 17.54 23.47 10.06
CA ALA A 94 17.59 24.57 11.02
C ALA A 94 18.11 24.12 12.38
N ALA A 95 17.76 22.90 12.81
CA ALA A 95 18.24 22.32 14.07
C ALA A 95 19.68 21.80 14.01
N PHE A 96 20.14 21.38 12.83
CA PHE A 96 21.47 20.83 12.54
C PHE A 96 22.09 21.50 11.31
N PRO A 97 22.69 22.70 11.44
CA PRO A 97 23.10 23.54 10.28
C PRO A 97 24.14 22.91 9.35
N ASN A 98 24.93 21.94 9.86
CA ASN A 98 25.95 21.23 9.07
C ASN A 98 25.44 19.92 8.44
N LEU A 99 24.14 19.63 8.57
CA LEU A 99 23.52 18.42 8.03
C LEU A 99 23.61 18.39 6.51
N THR A 100 24.24 17.35 5.95
CA THR A 100 24.29 17.10 4.51
C THR A 100 23.13 16.20 4.09
N ILE A 101 22.31 16.65 3.15
CA ILE A 101 21.19 15.83 2.63
C ILE A 101 21.73 14.95 1.50
N VAL A 102 21.48 13.64 1.61
CA VAL A 102 21.93 12.62 0.66
C VAL A 102 20.73 12.05 -0.06
N GLY A 103 20.81 12.00 -1.38
CA GLY A 103 19.79 11.38 -2.23
C GLY A 103 20.29 11.20 -3.65
N ASN A 104 19.51 10.54 -4.51
CA ASN A 104 19.90 10.46 -5.91
C ASN A 104 19.62 11.79 -6.66
N ALA A 105 20.03 11.88 -7.93
CA ALA A 105 19.91 13.12 -8.72
C ALA A 105 18.47 13.66 -8.80
N LYS A 106 17.45 12.79 -8.87
CA LYS A 106 16.05 13.21 -8.88
C LYS A 106 15.59 13.72 -7.51
N THR A 107 16.04 13.08 -6.44
CA THR A 107 15.81 13.53 -5.06
C THR A 107 16.33 14.95 -4.87
N ILE A 108 17.55 15.23 -5.34
CA ILE A 108 18.17 16.56 -5.23
C ILE A 108 17.39 17.61 -6.05
N ASP A 109 16.94 17.25 -7.26
CA ASP A 109 16.10 18.15 -8.08
C ASP A 109 14.73 18.42 -7.40
N MET A 110 14.10 17.42 -6.80
CA MET A 110 12.85 17.56 -6.05
C MET A 110 13.03 18.40 -4.77
N LEU A 111 14.14 18.25 -4.03
CA LEU A 111 14.47 19.09 -2.87
C LEU A 111 14.52 20.57 -3.25
N LYS A 112 15.10 20.88 -4.40
CA LYS A 112 15.09 22.24 -4.95
C LYS A 112 13.67 22.71 -5.26
N GLY A 113 12.87 21.86 -5.91
CA GLY A 113 11.50 22.20 -6.29
C GLY A 113 10.56 22.40 -5.10
N TYR A 114 10.56 21.47 -4.14
CA TYR A 114 9.68 21.53 -2.97
C TYR A 114 10.12 22.53 -1.90
N TYR A 115 11.44 22.61 -1.64
CA TYR A 115 11.96 23.28 -0.45
C TYR A 115 12.95 24.41 -0.76
N GLY A 116 13.31 24.63 -2.03
CA GLY A 116 14.33 25.64 -2.42
C GLY A 116 15.74 25.27 -1.96
N ILE A 117 16.01 24.01 -1.60
CA ILE A 117 17.32 23.57 -1.12
C ILE A 117 18.23 23.29 -2.30
N CYS A 118 19.32 24.08 -2.41
CA CYS A 118 20.28 24.00 -3.51
C CYS A 118 21.72 23.70 -3.04
N ASP A 119 21.97 23.68 -1.74
CA ASP A 119 23.29 23.49 -1.13
C ASP A 119 23.25 22.46 0.00
N GLY A 120 24.40 22.07 0.51
CA GLY A 120 24.51 21.07 1.59
C GLY A 120 23.93 19.72 1.17
N THR A 121 24.09 19.34 -0.10
CA THR A 121 23.56 18.09 -0.65
C THR A 121 24.68 17.21 -1.21
N LEU A 122 24.48 15.89 -1.15
CA LEU A 122 25.36 14.87 -1.73
C LEU A 122 24.52 13.97 -2.63
N THR A 123 24.88 13.90 -3.92
CA THR A 123 24.22 13.01 -4.87
C THR A 123 24.87 11.63 -4.86
N VAL A 124 24.05 10.58 -4.76
CA VAL A 124 24.49 9.18 -4.83
C VAL A 124 23.87 8.47 -6.02
N ALA A 125 24.59 7.47 -6.54
CA ALA A 125 24.16 6.58 -7.60
C ALA A 125 23.84 5.18 -7.08
N ASP A 126 23.33 4.32 -7.97
CA ASP A 126 23.05 2.92 -7.64
C ASP A 126 24.32 2.16 -7.28
N GLY A 127 24.35 1.57 -6.10
CA GLY A 127 25.49 0.83 -5.58
C GLY A 127 26.53 1.66 -4.82
N ASP A 128 26.43 2.99 -4.82
CA ASP A 128 27.30 3.85 -4.02
C ASP A 128 27.20 3.55 -2.53
N THR A 129 28.23 3.94 -1.79
CA THR A 129 28.31 3.69 -0.34
C THR A 129 28.77 4.94 0.40
N ILE A 130 28.33 5.04 1.66
CA ILE A 130 28.88 5.98 2.67
C ILE A 130 29.36 5.17 3.86
N ASP A 131 30.62 5.36 4.24
CA ASP A 131 31.17 4.81 5.47
C ASP A 131 30.95 5.79 6.62
N LEU A 132 30.38 5.28 7.70
CA LEU A 132 30.12 6.02 8.94
C LEU A 132 31.15 5.71 10.05
N GLY A 133 32.20 4.97 9.71
CA GLY A 133 33.17 4.44 10.68
C GLY A 133 32.67 3.09 11.26
N GLY A 134 32.96 2.00 10.56
CA GLY A 134 32.54 0.64 10.95
C GLY A 134 31.07 0.31 10.67
N LYS A 135 30.36 1.19 9.98
CA LYS A 135 29.03 0.95 9.40
C LYS A 135 28.96 1.52 8.00
N THR A 136 28.65 0.68 7.03
CA THR A 136 28.57 1.04 5.62
C THR A 136 27.11 1.14 5.19
N LEU A 137 26.68 2.30 4.73
CA LEU A 137 25.39 2.49 4.07
C LEU A 137 25.58 2.32 2.56
N LYS A 138 24.87 1.34 1.97
CA LYS A 138 24.85 1.09 0.54
C LYS A 138 23.50 1.48 -0.07
N PHE A 139 23.52 2.16 -1.20
CA PHE A 139 22.30 2.65 -1.86
C PHE A 139 21.87 1.77 -3.02
N ALA A 140 20.58 1.47 -3.11
CA ALA A 140 19.97 0.75 -4.20
C ALA A 140 18.82 1.58 -4.78
N LEU A 141 18.92 2.02 -6.03
CA LEU A 141 17.85 2.77 -6.69
C LEU A 141 16.70 1.81 -7.04
N THR A 142 15.50 2.15 -6.62
CA THR A 142 14.26 1.39 -6.81
C THR A 142 13.16 2.26 -7.43
N PRO A 143 13.40 2.85 -8.62
CA PRO A 143 12.50 3.83 -9.20
C PRO A 143 11.10 3.27 -9.40
N MET A 144 10.09 4.10 -9.13
CA MET A 144 8.66 3.76 -9.18
C MET A 144 8.19 2.76 -8.11
N VAL A 145 8.90 2.69 -6.98
CA VAL A 145 8.41 2.01 -5.78
C VAL A 145 8.26 3.04 -4.62
N HIS A 146 7.30 4.02 -4.67
CA HIS A 146 6.31 4.15 -5.77
C HIS A 146 6.52 5.41 -6.63
N TRP A 147 7.50 6.29 -6.32
CA TRP A 147 7.87 7.49 -7.10
C TRP A 147 9.16 7.26 -7.89
N PRO A 148 9.47 8.15 -8.88
CA PRO A 148 10.59 7.92 -9.81
C PRO A 148 11.98 8.08 -9.17
N GLU A 149 12.10 8.75 -8.03
CA GLU A 149 13.35 8.98 -7.31
C GLU A 149 13.61 7.96 -6.19
N THR A 150 12.67 7.08 -5.90
CA THR A 150 12.80 6.16 -4.75
C THR A 150 14.09 5.35 -4.80
N MET A 151 14.70 5.20 -3.65
CA MET A 151 15.83 4.33 -3.39
C MET A 151 15.67 3.62 -2.04
N MET A 152 16.47 2.62 -1.80
CA MET A 152 16.60 1.93 -0.52
C MET A 152 18.03 2.09 0.00
N THR A 153 18.19 2.15 1.30
CA THR A 153 19.48 2.20 1.97
C THR A 153 19.69 0.91 2.75
N TYR A 154 20.86 0.30 2.61
CA TYR A 154 21.20 -0.94 3.29
C TYR A 154 22.41 -0.75 4.21
N ALA A 155 22.24 -0.98 5.52
CA ALA A 155 23.34 -1.00 6.48
C ALA A 155 23.97 -2.42 6.45
N VAL A 156 25.16 -2.51 5.88
CA VAL A 156 25.79 -3.78 5.48
C VAL A 156 26.09 -4.65 6.69
N GLU A 157 26.74 -4.10 7.71
CA GLU A 157 27.19 -4.85 8.90
C GLU A 157 26.02 -5.30 9.78
N ASN A 158 24.92 -4.55 9.76
CA ASN A 158 23.70 -4.86 10.53
C ASN A 158 22.67 -5.67 9.70
N LYS A 159 22.91 -5.90 8.41
CA LYS A 159 21.95 -6.51 7.47
C LYS A 159 20.56 -5.88 7.57
N THR A 160 20.52 -4.57 7.71
CA THR A 160 19.29 -3.80 7.90
C THR A 160 18.94 -3.03 6.63
N LEU A 161 17.76 -3.28 6.10
CA LEU A 161 17.22 -2.61 4.92
C LEU A 161 16.27 -1.48 5.34
N PHE A 162 16.60 -0.26 5.01
CA PHE A 162 15.71 0.90 5.06
C PHE A 162 15.03 1.02 3.71
N SER A 163 13.79 0.61 3.64
CA SER A 163 13.11 0.32 2.37
C SER A 163 12.29 1.48 1.81
N GLY A 164 12.26 2.63 2.50
CA GLY A 164 11.25 3.64 2.21
C GLY A 164 9.85 3.05 2.41
N ASP A 165 8.93 3.35 1.53
CA ASP A 165 7.54 2.89 1.60
C ASP A 165 7.32 1.41 1.29
N ALA A 166 8.29 0.79 0.64
CA ALA A 166 8.20 -0.65 0.40
C ALA A 166 8.13 -1.41 1.73
N PHE A 167 7.27 -2.43 1.77
CA PHE A 167 6.98 -3.23 2.95
C PHE A 167 6.29 -2.47 4.10
N GLY A 168 5.86 -1.22 3.83
CA GLY A 168 5.08 -0.42 4.76
C GLY A 168 3.61 -0.84 4.84
N CYS A 169 2.93 -0.37 5.87
CA CYS A 169 1.51 -0.57 6.08
C CYS A 169 0.87 0.62 6.79
N PHE A 170 -0.43 0.81 6.62
CA PHE A 170 -1.16 1.74 7.48
C PHE A 170 -1.22 1.19 8.92
N GLY A 171 -1.52 2.09 9.85
CA GLY A 171 -1.62 1.80 11.27
C GLY A 171 -0.48 2.40 12.10
N ALA A 172 -0.84 3.09 13.18
CA ALA A 172 0.11 3.53 14.19
C ALA A 172 0.60 2.33 15.01
N LEU A 173 1.83 2.38 15.50
CA LEU A 173 2.43 1.30 16.26
C LEU A 173 1.74 1.11 17.63
N ASN A 174 1.37 -0.11 17.97
CA ASN A 174 0.62 -0.47 19.17
C ASN A 174 1.55 -0.91 20.31
N GLY A 175 2.39 0.02 20.80
CA GLY A 175 3.26 -0.18 21.95
C GLY A 175 4.66 -0.66 21.61
N GLY A 176 4.82 -1.70 20.78
CA GLY A 176 6.10 -2.15 20.23
C GLY A 176 6.53 -1.34 19.02
N ILE A 177 7.77 -1.55 18.57
CA ILE A 177 8.32 -1.01 17.33
C ILE A 177 8.73 -2.15 16.41
N ILE A 178 9.31 -3.23 16.96
CA ILE A 178 9.69 -4.44 16.23
C ILE A 178 8.53 -5.44 16.29
N ASP A 179 8.32 -6.19 15.24
CA ASP A 179 7.20 -7.16 15.08
C ASP A 179 7.09 -8.15 16.26
N GLU A 180 8.19 -8.55 16.86
CA GLU A 180 8.23 -9.44 18.03
C GLU A 180 7.66 -8.82 19.32
N GLU A 181 7.45 -7.52 19.35
CA GLU A 181 7.01 -6.77 20.53
C GLU A 181 5.51 -6.47 20.54
N MET A 182 4.79 -6.87 19.48
CA MET A 182 3.38 -6.54 19.31
C MET A 182 2.60 -7.63 18.59
N ASP A 183 1.28 -7.57 18.69
CA ASP A 183 0.39 -8.33 17.81
C ASP A 183 0.37 -7.69 16.41
N THR A 184 0.88 -8.42 15.44
CA THR A 184 0.99 -7.97 14.04
C THR A 184 -0.26 -8.26 13.20
N SER A 185 -1.28 -8.89 13.75
CA SER A 185 -2.49 -9.31 13.02
C SER A 185 -3.22 -8.15 12.32
N LEU A 186 -3.13 -6.94 12.88
CA LEU A 186 -3.65 -5.71 12.28
C LEU A 186 -2.87 -5.29 11.03
N TYR A 187 -1.54 -5.45 11.05
CA TYR A 187 -0.67 -4.80 10.05
C TYR A 187 -0.63 -5.54 8.72
N PHE A 188 -0.82 -6.85 8.68
CA PHE A 188 -0.85 -7.60 7.42
C PHE A 188 -2.02 -7.23 6.49
N PRO A 189 -3.28 -7.14 6.98
CA PRO A 189 -4.37 -6.58 6.17
C PRO A 189 -4.12 -5.14 5.74
N GLU A 190 -3.57 -4.30 6.65
CA GLU A 190 -3.25 -2.91 6.36
C GLU A 190 -2.07 -2.78 5.38
N MET A 191 -1.12 -3.72 5.34
CA MET A 191 -0.07 -3.82 4.32
C MET A 191 -0.66 -4.11 2.94
N THR A 192 -1.58 -5.07 2.84
CA THR A 192 -2.27 -5.34 1.58
C THR A 192 -3.07 -4.12 1.12
N ARG A 193 -3.69 -3.39 2.05
CA ARG A 193 -4.42 -2.16 1.75
C ARG A 193 -3.48 -1.02 1.34
N TYR A 194 -2.36 -0.86 2.01
CA TYR A 194 -1.31 0.08 1.63
C TYR A 194 -0.78 -0.24 0.22
N TYR A 195 -0.32 -1.48 0.02
CA TYR A 195 0.19 -1.93 -1.27
C TYR A 195 -0.79 -1.66 -2.42
N SER A 196 -2.03 -2.11 -2.31
CA SER A 196 -3.03 -2.04 -3.39
C SER A 196 -3.41 -0.60 -3.76
N ASN A 197 -3.36 0.33 -2.80
CA ASN A 197 -3.75 1.73 -3.03
C ASN A 197 -2.57 2.62 -3.44
N ILE A 198 -1.38 2.38 -2.90
CA ILE A 198 -0.19 3.22 -3.09
C ILE A 198 0.76 2.61 -4.14
N VAL A 199 1.10 1.33 -4.02
CA VAL A 199 2.13 0.67 -4.84
C VAL A 199 1.54 -0.12 -6.01
N GLY A 200 0.28 -0.55 -5.93
CA GLY A 200 -0.32 -1.59 -6.77
C GLY A 200 -0.21 -1.43 -8.28
N LYS A 201 -0.11 -0.19 -8.79
CA LYS A 201 0.15 0.08 -10.21
C LYS A 201 1.55 -0.37 -10.66
N TYR A 202 2.49 -0.46 -9.75
CA TYR A 202 3.92 -0.59 -10.01
C TYR A 202 4.48 -1.99 -9.75
N GLY A 203 3.69 -3.05 -9.98
CA GLY A 203 4.11 -4.44 -9.76
C GLY A 203 5.44 -4.81 -10.42
N LEU A 204 5.66 -4.42 -11.70
CA LEU A 204 6.94 -4.68 -12.39
C LEU A 204 8.14 -3.95 -11.75
N PRO A 205 8.07 -2.65 -11.39
CA PRO A 205 9.08 -2.00 -10.56
C PRO A 205 9.37 -2.73 -9.25
N VAL A 206 8.34 -3.19 -8.53
CA VAL A 206 8.51 -3.97 -7.28
C VAL A 206 9.27 -5.27 -7.55
N GLN A 207 8.91 -6.02 -8.60
CA GLN A 207 9.64 -7.25 -8.98
C GLN A 207 11.12 -6.96 -9.28
N LYS A 208 11.44 -5.85 -9.95
CA LYS A 208 12.83 -5.45 -10.21
C LYS A 208 13.57 -5.10 -8.91
N ALA A 209 12.91 -4.42 -7.97
CA ALA A 209 13.47 -4.11 -6.66
C ALA A 209 13.75 -5.39 -5.86
N LEU A 210 12.81 -6.33 -5.81
CA LEU A 210 12.99 -7.63 -5.16
C LEU A 210 14.13 -8.43 -5.81
N GLN A 211 14.23 -8.42 -7.14
CA GLN A 211 15.34 -9.08 -7.84
C GLN A 211 16.71 -8.46 -7.48
N LYS A 212 16.78 -7.12 -7.34
CA LYS A 212 17.99 -6.41 -6.93
C LYS A 212 18.41 -6.78 -5.50
N LEU A 213 17.45 -7.03 -4.61
CA LEU A 213 17.69 -7.46 -3.24
C LEU A 213 17.94 -8.98 -3.12
N SER A 214 17.72 -9.74 -4.19
CA SER A 214 17.95 -11.18 -4.20
C SER A 214 19.41 -11.50 -3.89
N GLY A 215 19.64 -12.37 -2.91
CA GLY A 215 20.99 -12.73 -2.44
C GLY A 215 21.58 -11.76 -1.41
N VAL A 216 20.88 -10.67 -1.05
CA VAL A 216 21.27 -9.81 0.08
C VAL A 216 20.64 -10.38 1.35
N ALA A 217 21.47 -10.66 2.36
CA ALA A 217 20.95 -11.07 3.68
C ALA A 217 20.27 -9.87 4.35
N VAL A 218 18.99 -10.01 4.70
CA VAL A 218 18.22 -8.97 5.38
C VAL A 218 17.69 -9.55 6.70
N ASP A 219 18.20 -9.04 7.81
CA ASP A 219 17.74 -9.42 9.14
C ASP A 219 16.61 -8.49 9.60
N TYR A 220 16.69 -7.17 9.27
CA TYR A 220 15.68 -6.17 9.60
C TYR A 220 15.20 -5.42 8.35
N ILE A 221 13.88 -5.22 8.23
CA ILE A 221 13.29 -4.29 7.27
C ILE A 221 12.71 -3.12 8.05
N CYS A 222 13.28 -1.95 7.82
CA CYS A 222 12.92 -0.68 8.43
C CYS A 222 12.18 0.18 7.40
N SER A 223 10.87 -0.03 7.26
CA SER A 223 10.00 0.77 6.39
C SER A 223 9.64 2.10 7.02
N THR A 224 9.15 3.04 6.21
CA THR A 224 8.70 4.36 6.65
C THR A 224 7.34 4.34 7.35
N HIS A 225 6.58 3.25 7.22
CA HIS A 225 5.28 3.05 7.88
C HIS A 225 5.14 1.64 8.45
N GLY A 226 4.45 1.52 9.60
CA GLY A 226 4.19 0.25 10.25
C GLY A 226 5.36 -0.28 11.09
N PRO A 227 5.33 -1.55 11.51
CA PRO A 227 6.37 -2.17 12.34
C PRO A 227 7.72 -2.27 11.61
N VAL A 228 8.80 -2.30 12.38
CA VAL A 228 10.08 -2.84 11.92
C VAL A 228 9.93 -4.36 11.86
N TRP A 229 10.18 -4.94 10.70
CA TRP A 229 10.05 -6.37 10.47
C TRP A 229 11.39 -7.06 10.71
N HIS A 230 11.40 -8.05 11.59
CA HIS A 230 12.57 -8.88 11.94
C HIS A 230 12.18 -10.35 11.83
N SER A 231 11.41 -10.88 12.76
CA SER A 231 11.01 -12.29 12.74
C SER A 231 10.09 -12.62 11.55
N GLN A 232 9.32 -11.65 11.07
CA GLN A 232 8.37 -11.78 9.95
C GLN A 232 8.87 -11.16 8.65
N ALA A 233 10.15 -10.77 8.56
CA ALA A 233 10.72 -10.13 7.37
C ALA A 233 10.54 -10.98 6.09
N ALA A 234 10.72 -12.28 6.18
CA ALA A 234 10.51 -13.19 5.05
C ALA A 234 9.06 -13.25 4.57
N GLU A 235 8.10 -13.24 5.52
CA GLU A 235 6.67 -13.24 5.21
C GLU A 235 6.26 -11.94 4.51
N VAL A 236 6.79 -10.82 4.96
CA VAL A 236 6.53 -9.50 4.37
C VAL A 236 7.07 -9.41 2.94
N ILE A 237 8.26 -9.94 2.68
CA ILE A 237 8.84 -10.03 1.34
C ILE A 237 7.95 -10.91 0.43
N ASP A 238 7.49 -12.07 0.94
CA ASP A 238 6.60 -12.98 0.19
C ASP A 238 5.26 -12.31 -0.17
N ILE A 239 4.66 -11.55 0.75
CA ILE A 239 3.44 -10.78 0.48
C ILE A 239 3.65 -9.79 -0.68
N TYR A 240 4.74 -9.00 -0.64
CA TYR A 240 5.05 -8.05 -1.71
C TYR A 240 5.35 -8.75 -3.05
N ASP A 241 6.04 -9.89 -3.00
CA ASP A 241 6.34 -10.71 -4.20
C ASP A 241 5.05 -11.21 -4.85
N ARG A 242 4.16 -11.83 -4.08
CA ARG A 242 2.86 -12.34 -4.57
C ARG A 242 1.97 -11.23 -5.11
N LEU A 243 1.79 -10.13 -4.34
CA LEU A 243 0.97 -9.01 -4.75
C LEU A 243 1.47 -8.35 -6.04
N SER A 244 2.79 -8.20 -6.19
CA SER A 244 3.40 -7.58 -7.38
C SER A 244 3.36 -8.48 -8.62
N LYS A 245 3.27 -9.78 -8.46
CA LYS A 245 2.98 -10.74 -9.52
C LYS A 245 1.49 -10.80 -9.90
N GLY A 246 0.62 -10.20 -9.10
CA GLY A 246 -0.84 -10.29 -9.27
C GLY A 246 -1.40 -11.64 -8.79
N GLU A 247 -0.67 -12.37 -7.97
CA GLU A 247 -1.15 -13.61 -7.35
C GLU A 247 -2.25 -13.30 -6.35
N SER A 248 -3.28 -14.14 -6.34
CA SER A 248 -4.49 -13.93 -5.54
C SER A 248 -4.90 -15.19 -4.82
N GLU A 249 -5.49 -15.04 -3.65
CA GLU A 249 -6.07 -16.12 -2.86
C GLU A 249 -7.41 -16.59 -3.46
N ASN A 250 -7.77 -17.84 -3.22
CA ASN A 250 -9.07 -18.34 -3.63
C ASN A 250 -10.19 -17.68 -2.79
N GLY A 251 -11.06 -16.97 -3.46
CA GLY A 251 -12.15 -16.20 -2.87
C GLY A 251 -12.77 -15.25 -3.89
N VAL A 252 -13.79 -14.53 -3.49
CA VAL A 252 -14.52 -13.60 -4.34
C VAL A 252 -14.84 -12.30 -3.61
N VAL A 253 -14.69 -11.20 -4.31
CA VAL A 253 -15.19 -9.88 -3.91
C VAL A 253 -16.45 -9.58 -4.73
N ILE A 254 -17.53 -9.26 -4.07
CA ILE A 254 -18.76 -8.75 -4.67
C ILE A 254 -18.86 -7.27 -4.28
N ALA A 255 -18.57 -6.39 -5.23
CA ALA A 255 -18.72 -4.95 -5.05
C ALA A 255 -20.02 -4.48 -5.71
N TYR A 256 -20.94 -3.96 -4.93
CA TYR A 256 -22.27 -3.60 -5.42
C TYR A 256 -22.72 -2.22 -4.94
N ALA A 257 -23.62 -1.62 -5.72
CA ALA A 257 -24.45 -0.51 -5.27
C ALA A 257 -25.92 -0.91 -5.31
N SER A 258 -26.71 -0.36 -4.41
CA SER A 258 -28.17 -0.53 -4.38
C SER A 258 -28.83 0.75 -3.90
N MET A 259 -29.92 1.18 -4.56
CA MET A 259 -30.66 2.37 -4.17
C MET A 259 -31.78 2.06 -3.14
N TYR A 260 -32.52 0.99 -3.39
CA TYR A 260 -33.71 0.65 -2.61
C TYR A 260 -33.74 -0.83 -2.16
N GLY A 261 -32.58 -1.51 -2.17
CA GLY A 261 -32.44 -2.88 -1.66
C GLY A 261 -32.54 -3.99 -2.75
N HIS A 262 -33.14 -3.77 -3.91
CA HIS A 262 -33.38 -4.86 -4.88
C HIS A 262 -32.09 -5.42 -5.50
N THR A 263 -31.10 -4.57 -5.83
CA THR A 263 -29.78 -5.06 -6.28
C THR A 263 -29.07 -5.83 -5.17
N GLU A 264 -29.21 -5.37 -3.92
CA GLU A 264 -28.66 -6.02 -2.73
C GLU A 264 -29.29 -7.41 -2.53
N GLU A 265 -30.62 -7.54 -2.64
CA GLU A 265 -31.32 -8.83 -2.58
C GLU A 265 -30.76 -9.85 -3.58
N MET A 266 -30.53 -9.42 -4.83
CA MET A 266 -29.92 -10.26 -5.87
C MET A 266 -28.48 -10.65 -5.50
N VAL A 267 -27.69 -9.72 -4.95
CA VAL A 267 -26.31 -9.96 -4.52
C VAL A 267 -26.25 -10.95 -3.37
N GLU A 268 -27.13 -10.81 -2.37
CA GLU A 268 -27.21 -11.73 -1.23
C GLU A 268 -27.60 -13.14 -1.68
N ALA A 269 -28.56 -13.26 -2.60
CA ALA A 269 -28.93 -14.55 -3.20
C ALA A 269 -27.74 -15.17 -3.96
N PHE A 270 -27.05 -14.38 -4.78
CA PHE A 270 -25.88 -14.85 -5.54
C PHE A 270 -24.74 -15.29 -4.62
N ALA A 271 -24.44 -14.52 -3.56
CA ALA A 271 -23.41 -14.87 -2.57
C ALA A 271 -23.71 -16.18 -1.86
N ARG A 272 -24.99 -16.43 -1.50
CA ARG A 272 -25.42 -17.71 -0.92
C ARG A 272 -25.20 -18.86 -1.90
N MET A 273 -25.54 -18.68 -3.18
CA MET A 273 -25.33 -19.70 -4.20
C MET A 273 -23.85 -20.03 -4.38
N LEU A 274 -22.97 -19.01 -4.37
CA LEU A 274 -21.53 -19.24 -4.37
C LEU A 274 -21.06 -20.06 -3.16
N ALA A 275 -21.62 -19.80 -1.98
CA ALA A 275 -21.31 -20.56 -0.78
C ALA A 275 -21.81 -22.02 -0.86
N GLU A 276 -22.97 -22.26 -1.49
CA GLU A 276 -23.50 -23.60 -1.79
C GLU A 276 -22.58 -24.37 -2.76
N GLU A 277 -21.96 -23.68 -3.74
CA GLU A 277 -20.95 -24.23 -4.65
C GLU A 277 -19.55 -24.40 -4.01
N GLY A 278 -19.42 -24.11 -2.72
CA GLY A 278 -18.22 -24.34 -1.93
C GLY A 278 -17.22 -23.18 -1.88
N VAL A 279 -17.57 -21.99 -2.37
CA VAL A 279 -16.75 -20.79 -2.21
C VAL A 279 -16.80 -20.34 -0.75
N ARG A 280 -15.65 -20.26 -0.06
CA ARG A 280 -15.59 -19.95 1.38
C ARG A 280 -15.25 -18.49 1.70
N ASN A 281 -14.34 -17.90 0.95
CA ASN A 281 -13.92 -16.52 1.15
C ASN A 281 -14.78 -15.60 0.27
N ILE A 282 -15.89 -15.11 0.79
CA ILE A 282 -16.78 -14.18 0.10
C ILE A 282 -16.73 -12.86 0.85
N ARG A 283 -16.34 -11.78 0.15
CA ARG A 283 -16.33 -10.40 0.64
C ARG A 283 -17.39 -9.61 -0.09
N ILE A 284 -18.34 -9.03 0.62
CA ILE A 284 -19.44 -8.28 0.05
C ILE A 284 -19.30 -6.81 0.48
N HIS A 285 -19.19 -5.92 -0.49
CA HIS A 285 -19.03 -4.49 -0.25
C HIS A 285 -20.16 -3.68 -0.91
N ASN A 286 -21.00 -3.04 -0.10
CA ASN A 286 -21.85 -1.98 -0.57
C ASN A 286 -21.02 -0.70 -0.77
N VAL A 287 -20.65 -0.39 -2.02
CA VAL A 287 -19.77 0.74 -2.33
C VAL A 287 -20.41 2.11 -2.09
N SER A 288 -21.71 2.16 -1.76
CA SER A 288 -22.34 3.42 -1.32
C SER A 288 -21.84 3.87 0.05
N TYR A 289 -21.37 2.92 0.88
CA TYR A 289 -20.93 3.15 2.26
C TYR A 289 -19.47 2.76 2.50
N ALA A 290 -19.00 1.68 1.86
CA ALA A 290 -17.62 1.22 1.98
C ALA A 290 -16.65 2.24 1.36
N ASP A 291 -15.55 2.53 2.05
CA ASP A 291 -14.46 3.28 1.44
C ASP A 291 -13.76 2.42 0.39
N GLU A 292 -13.44 3.03 -0.73
CA GLU A 292 -12.89 2.37 -1.91
C GLU A 292 -11.56 1.65 -1.61
N SER A 293 -10.75 2.14 -0.66
CA SER A 293 -9.47 1.54 -0.31
C SER A 293 -9.58 0.12 0.22
N PHE A 294 -10.63 -0.18 1.00
CA PHE A 294 -10.88 -1.54 1.50
C PHE A 294 -11.39 -2.47 0.39
N VAL A 295 -12.23 -1.96 -0.49
CA VAL A 295 -12.74 -2.72 -1.65
C VAL A 295 -11.60 -3.11 -2.58
N ILE A 296 -10.72 -2.15 -2.91
CA ILE A 296 -9.54 -2.38 -3.76
C ILE A 296 -8.59 -3.38 -3.10
N SER A 297 -8.36 -3.27 -1.79
CA SER A 297 -7.53 -4.21 -1.03
C SER A 297 -8.01 -5.66 -1.17
N ASP A 298 -9.31 -5.88 -0.96
CA ASP A 298 -9.88 -7.21 -1.11
C ASP A 298 -9.85 -7.70 -2.58
N ILE A 299 -10.02 -6.81 -3.56
CA ILE A 299 -9.89 -7.15 -4.99
C ILE A 299 -8.45 -7.58 -5.32
N TYR A 300 -7.43 -6.95 -4.76
CA TYR A 300 -6.05 -7.42 -4.92
C TYR A 300 -5.85 -8.79 -4.28
N LYS A 301 -6.42 -9.01 -3.10
CA LYS A 301 -6.27 -10.24 -2.34
C LYS A 301 -6.94 -11.45 -2.99
N TYR A 302 -8.17 -11.31 -3.53
CA TYR A 302 -8.97 -12.44 -3.99
C TYR A 302 -9.04 -12.57 -5.51
N LYS A 303 -9.15 -13.84 -5.98
CA LYS A 303 -9.16 -14.22 -7.40
C LYS A 303 -10.45 -13.83 -8.12
N GLY A 304 -11.60 -13.91 -7.44
CA GLY A 304 -12.91 -13.61 -8.01
C GLY A 304 -13.34 -12.17 -7.82
N LEU A 305 -13.95 -11.57 -8.84
CA LEU A 305 -14.54 -10.24 -8.80
C LEU A 305 -15.94 -10.27 -9.43
N VAL A 306 -16.92 -9.80 -8.68
CA VAL A 306 -18.28 -9.58 -9.16
C VAL A 306 -18.64 -8.11 -8.97
N ILE A 307 -19.09 -7.46 -10.04
CA ILE A 307 -19.59 -6.08 -9.99
C ILE A 307 -21.10 -6.10 -10.19
N ALA A 308 -21.83 -5.49 -9.25
CA ALA A 308 -23.28 -5.38 -9.32
C ALA A 308 -23.73 -3.92 -9.24
N SER A 309 -24.60 -3.49 -10.17
CA SER A 309 -25.04 -2.10 -10.24
C SER A 309 -26.49 -1.98 -10.71
N PRO A 310 -27.29 -1.10 -10.10
CA PRO A 310 -28.51 -0.63 -10.76
C PRO A 310 -28.13 0.24 -11.96
N THR A 311 -29.01 0.27 -12.98
CA THR A 311 -28.91 1.26 -14.06
C THR A 311 -29.32 2.63 -13.51
N TYR A 312 -28.39 3.59 -13.57
CA TYR A 312 -28.58 4.96 -13.12
C TYR A 312 -28.19 5.93 -14.25
N ASN A 313 -29.13 6.78 -14.65
CA ASN A 313 -28.94 7.73 -15.76
C ASN A 313 -28.38 7.09 -17.04
N GLY A 314 -28.84 5.89 -17.39
CA GLY A 314 -28.38 5.15 -18.58
C GLY A 314 -26.96 4.57 -18.46
N SER A 315 -26.41 4.48 -17.25
CA SER A 315 -25.06 3.97 -16.96
C SER A 315 -25.07 3.15 -15.66
N VAL A 316 -23.91 2.93 -15.07
CA VAL A 316 -23.75 2.36 -13.72
C VAL A 316 -23.99 3.40 -12.63
N PHE A 317 -24.18 2.95 -11.40
CA PHE A 317 -24.23 3.82 -10.25
C PHE A 317 -22.90 4.57 -10.04
N PRO A 318 -22.89 5.87 -9.62
CA PRO A 318 -21.68 6.70 -9.61
C PRO A 318 -20.50 6.13 -8.79
N ARG A 319 -20.77 5.44 -7.67
CA ARG A 319 -19.72 4.81 -6.87
C ARG A 319 -19.11 3.59 -7.56
N ILE A 320 -19.89 2.85 -8.35
CA ILE A 320 -19.38 1.77 -9.20
C ILE A 320 -18.51 2.34 -10.34
N ASP A 321 -18.92 3.45 -10.96
CA ASP A 321 -18.13 4.16 -11.98
C ASP A 321 -16.75 4.57 -11.42
N SER A 322 -16.71 5.15 -10.21
CA SER A 322 -15.47 5.51 -9.52
C SER A 322 -14.57 4.28 -9.31
N LEU A 323 -15.11 3.22 -8.73
CA LEU A 323 -14.37 1.99 -8.48
C LEU A 323 -13.78 1.39 -9.77
N LEU A 324 -14.59 1.27 -10.84
CA LEU A 324 -14.12 0.72 -12.10
C LEU A 324 -13.01 1.55 -12.74
N LYS A 325 -13.08 2.89 -12.65
CA LYS A 325 -11.99 3.79 -13.07
C LYS A 325 -10.72 3.57 -12.25
N SER A 326 -10.85 3.43 -10.94
CA SER A 326 -9.72 3.16 -10.05
C SER A 326 -9.04 1.83 -10.34
N LEU A 327 -9.83 0.77 -10.64
CA LEU A 327 -9.29 -0.53 -11.05
C LEU A 327 -8.55 -0.42 -12.40
N ALA A 328 -9.13 0.32 -13.36
CA ALA A 328 -8.50 0.54 -14.66
C ALA A 328 -7.17 1.30 -14.56
N LEU A 329 -7.09 2.35 -13.73
CA LEU A 329 -5.86 3.13 -13.51
C LEU A 329 -4.74 2.29 -12.89
N ARG A 330 -5.08 1.29 -12.07
CA ARG A 330 -4.14 0.35 -11.45
C ARG A 330 -3.79 -0.83 -12.36
N GLY A 331 -4.51 -1.00 -13.47
CA GLY A 331 -4.31 -2.13 -14.38
C GLY A 331 -4.65 -3.47 -13.74
N VAL A 332 -5.67 -3.51 -12.88
CA VAL A 332 -6.12 -4.74 -12.21
C VAL A 332 -6.47 -5.81 -13.25
N GLY A 333 -5.85 -6.99 -13.15
CA GLY A 333 -6.06 -8.10 -14.09
C GLY A 333 -6.00 -9.46 -13.40
N GLY A 334 -6.10 -10.53 -14.20
CA GLY A 334 -6.00 -11.90 -13.70
C GLY A 334 -7.17 -12.36 -12.84
N LYS A 335 -8.31 -11.63 -12.83
CA LYS A 335 -9.49 -11.96 -12.03
C LYS A 335 -10.50 -12.76 -12.82
N VAL A 336 -11.14 -13.75 -12.18
CA VAL A 336 -12.38 -14.37 -12.63
C VAL A 336 -13.50 -13.36 -12.39
N PHE A 337 -14.28 -13.02 -13.44
CA PHE A 337 -15.12 -11.83 -13.42
C PHE A 337 -16.56 -12.14 -13.85
N ALA A 338 -17.53 -11.67 -13.06
CA ALA A 338 -18.95 -11.70 -13.40
C ALA A 338 -19.64 -10.35 -13.18
N ARG A 339 -20.80 -10.15 -13.81
CA ARG A 339 -21.57 -8.90 -13.79
C ARG A 339 -23.01 -9.18 -13.43
N LEU A 340 -23.56 -8.36 -12.53
CA LEU A 340 -24.97 -8.35 -12.17
C LEU A 340 -25.52 -6.93 -12.40
N GLY A 341 -26.69 -6.83 -12.98
CA GLY A 341 -27.35 -5.56 -13.27
C GLY A 341 -28.79 -5.53 -12.79
N SER A 342 -29.30 -4.36 -12.46
CA SER A 342 -30.72 -4.16 -12.22
C SER A 342 -31.24 -2.90 -12.91
N PHE A 343 -32.52 -2.90 -13.28
CA PHE A 343 -33.19 -1.76 -13.92
C PHE A 343 -34.71 -1.82 -13.74
N THR A 344 -35.38 -0.70 -13.99
CA THR A 344 -36.85 -0.63 -13.94
C THR A 344 -37.45 -0.67 -15.36
N TRP A 345 -36.98 0.17 -16.30
CA TRP A 345 -37.54 0.26 -17.68
C TRP A 345 -36.52 0.00 -18.80
N ALA A 346 -35.23 0.32 -18.59
CA ALA A 346 -34.15 0.07 -19.55
C ALA A 346 -32.87 -0.28 -18.85
N GLY A 347 -32.26 -1.43 -19.19
CA GLY A 347 -30.98 -1.90 -18.65
C GLY A 347 -29.79 -1.32 -19.42
N ALA A 348 -28.78 -0.84 -18.69
CA ALA A 348 -27.51 -0.36 -19.25
C ALA A 348 -26.29 -0.69 -18.39
N ALA A 349 -26.49 -1.04 -17.11
CA ALA A 349 -25.40 -1.19 -16.17
C ALA A 349 -24.38 -2.24 -16.61
N THR A 350 -24.80 -3.43 -16.99
CA THR A 350 -23.90 -4.53 -17.39
C THR A 350 -23.09 -4.19 -18.66
N LYS A 351 -23.69 -3.54 -19.64
CA LYS A 351 -22.98 -3.07 -20.84
C LYS A 351 -21.94 -2.01 -20.52
N THR A 352 -22.26 -1.10 -19.58
CA THR A 352 -21.30 -0.10 -19.12
C THR A 352 -20.15 -0.75 -18.37
N ILE A 353 -20.43 -1.72 -17.50
CA ILE A 353 -19.39 -2.50 -16.78
C ILE A 353 -18.47 -3.18 -17.82
N ASP A 354 -19.01 -3.87 -18.81
CA ASP A 354 -18.23 -4.54 -19.85
C ASP A 354 -17.33 -3.54 -20.59
N SER A 355 -17.88 -2.39 -21.02
CA SER A 355 -17.10 -1.35 -21.70
C SER A 355 -15.98 -0.76 -20.82
N MET A 356 -16.23 -0.54 -19.54
CA MET A 356 -15.22 0.03 -18.63
C MET A 356 -14.13 -0.97 -18.25
N THR A 357 -14.43 -2.26 -18.32
CA THR A 357 -13.49 -3.34 -17.97
C THR A 357 -12.81 -3.97 -19.18
N GLU A 358 -13.16 -3.58 -20.41
CA GLU A 358 -12.64 -4.15 -21.66
C GLU A 358 -11.11 -4.21 -21.73
N LYS A 359 -10.44 -3.17 -21.21
CA LYS A 359 -8.97 -3.08 -21.21
C LYS A 359 -8.31 -3.86 -20.07
N LEU A 360 -9.09 -4.36 -19.14
CA LEU A 360 -8.59 -5.18 -18.03
C LEU A 360 -8.47 -6.64 -18.48
N LYS A 361 -7.40 -7.30 -18.08
CA LYS A 361 -7.20 -8.72 -18.39
C LYS A 361 -8.02 -9.59 -17.43
N LEU A 362 -9.34 -9.59 -17.61
CA LEU A 362 -10.29 -10.35 -16.80
C LEU A 362 -10.75 -11.61 -17.54
N THR A 363 -10.88 -12.71 -16.80
CA THR A 363 -11.54 -13.93 -17.28
C THR A 363 -13.04 -13.80 -17.04
N VAL A 364 -13.76 -13.35 -18.06
CA VAL A 364 -15.22 -13.15 -17.98
C VAL A 364 -15.92 -14.50 -17.96
N VAL A 365 -16.79 -14.72 -16.97
CA VAL A 365 -17.58 -15.94 -16.79
C VAL A 365 -19.05 -15.66 -17.06
N GLY A 366 -19.68 -16.53 -17.81
CA GLY A 366 -21.11 -16.55 -18.11
C GLY A 366 -21.67 -15.27 -18.72
N ASN A 367 -22.94 -15.26 -18.99
CA ASN A 367 -23.67 -14.07 -19.39
C ASN A 367 -23.97 -13.19 -18.15
N PRO A 368 -24.06 -11.85 -18.32
CA PRO A 368 -24.51 -11.01 -17.21
C PRO A 368 -25.95 -11.35 -16.80
N VAL A 369 -26.22 -11.34 -15.50
CA VAL A 369 -27.59 -11.43 -15.01
C VAL A 369 -28.17 -10.03 -14.87
N GLU A 370 -29.27 -9.75 -15.57
CA GLU A 370 -29.99 -8.49 -15.48
C GLU A 370 -31.38 -8.70 -14.89
N MET A 371 -31.62 -8.08 -13.75
CA MET A 371 -32.87 -8.13 -13.02
C MET A 371 -33.76 -6.93 -13.37
N LYS A 372 -34.96 -7.17 -13.87
CA LYS A 372 -35.96 -6.13 -14.07
C LYS A 372 -36.84 -6.01 -12.82
N GLN A 373 -36.73 -4.85 -12.13
CA GLN A 373 -37.53 -4.46 -10.97
C GLN A 373 -37.24 -5.30 -9.70
N SER A 374 -37.66 -6.58 -9.66
CA SER A 374 -37.52 -7.44 -8.47
C SER A 374 -36.92 -8.79 -8.82
N CYS A 375 -36.42 -9.50 -7.82
CA CYS A 375 -35.85 -10.82 -7.96
C CYS A 375 -36.95 -11.85 -8.21
N THR A 376 -37.11 -12.27 -9.48
CA THR A 376 -38.05 -13.29 -9.91
C THR A 376 -37.42 -14.70 -9.86
N ALA A 377 -38.24 -15.75 -10.03
CA ALA A 377 -37.76 -17.13 -10.13
C ALA A 377 -36.71 -17.29 -11.28
N ASP A 378 -36.94 -16.64 -12.41
CA ASP A 378 -36.02 -16.66 -13.57
C ASP A 378 -34.70 -15.97 -13.22
N THR A 379 -34.73 -14.85 -12.47
CA THR A 379 -33.53 -14.16 -11.99
C THR A 379 -32.72 -15.04 -11.04
N VAL A 380 -33.41 -15.74 -10.12
CA VAL A 380 -32.79 -16.67 -9.18
C VAL A 380 -32.11 -17.82 -9.92
N GLU A 381 -32.77 -18.41 -10.93
CA GLU A 381 -32.20 -19.49 -11.74
C GLU A 381 -30.97 -19.02 -12.55
N ALA A 382 -31.05 -17.85 -13.15
CA ALA A 382 -29.90 -17.24 -13.85
C ALA A 382 -28.72 -16.98 -12.91
N CYS A 383 -28.96 -16.48 -11.70
CA CYS A 383 -27.95 -16.33 -10.67
C CYS A 383 -27.32 -17.66 -10.28
N ARG A 384 -28.13 -18.73 -10.13
CA ARG A 384 -27.65 -20.07 -9.78
C ARG A 384 -26.74 -20.64 -10.86
N ALA A 385 -27.14 -20.53 -12.12
CA ALA A 385 -26.32 -20.97 -13.24
C ALA A 385 -24.96 -20.21 -13.27
N LEU A 386 -25.01 -18.89 -13.15
CA LEU A 386 -23.79 -18.05 -13.14
C LEU A 386 -22.91 -18.38 -11.91
N ALA A 387 -23.47 -18.59 -10.73
CA ALA A 387 -22.72 -18.92 -9.52
C ALA A 387 -21.96 -20.24 -9.66
N LYS A 388 -22.58 -21.25 -10.28
CA LYS A 388 -21.96 -22.54 -10.58
C LYS A 388 -20.77 -22.39 -11.53
N GLU A 389 -20.97 -21.71 -12.68
CA GLU A 389 -19.91 -21.47 -13.66
C GLU A 389 -18.75 -20.67 -13.03
N PHE A 390 -19.08 -19.66 -12.21
CA PHE A 390 -18.10 -18.83 -11.53
C PHE A 390 -17.27 -19.64 -10.51
N ALA A 391 -17.92 -20.47 -9.71
CA ALA A 391 -17.25 -21.32 -8.75
C ALA A 391 -16.33 -22.37 -9.41
N GLU A 392 -16.73 -22.90 -10.57
CA GLU A 392 -15.87 -23.77 -11.38
C GLU A 392 -14.64 -23.03 -11.90
N ALA A 393 -14.81 -21.81 -12.43
CA ALA A 393 -13.71 -20.96 -12.92
C ALA A 393 -12.74 -20.52 -11.81
N LEU A 394 -13.20 -20.38 -10.57
CA LEU A 394 -12.32 -20.09 -9.44
C LEU A 394 -11.38 -21.25 -9.10
N LYS A 395 -11.78 -22.50 -9.39
CA LYS A 395 -10.98 -23.70 -9.11
C LYS A 395 -9.91 -23.96 -10.18
N ALA A 396 -10.10 -23.45 -11.40
CA ALA A 396 -9.13 -23.51 -12.49
C ALA A 396 -7.96 -22.54 -12.28
#